data_1cc5fa4bd5d90486ed4aef4878824e8d
#
_entry.id   1cc5fa4bd5d90486ed4aef4878824e8d
#
_cell.length_a   1.000
_cell.length_b   1.000
_cell.length_c   1.000
_cell.angle_alpha   90.00
_cell.angle_beta   90.00
_cell.angle_gamma   90.00
#
_symmetry.space_group_name_H-M   'P 1'
#
loop_
_entity.id
_entity.type
_entity.pdbx_description
1 polymer ?
#
loop_
_entity_poly.entity_id
_entity_poly.type
_entity_poly.pdbx_seq_one_letter_code
_entity_poly.pdbx_strand_id
1 'polypeptide(L)'
;MTARLPKVLAEYFAATNAHDVGAMIAAFTEGATVHDEGRDHVGVTAIRAWMTETIDKYDYQVEPIESARDGSRAVVLVSLRGRFPGSPITLQYAFTLSGEKVARLEIGG
;
A
#
# COMPACT_ATOMS: atom_id res chain seq x y z
N MET A 1 5.99 -17.73 -5.76
CA MET A 1 6.95 -17.47 -4.67
C MET A 1 6.47 -16.31 -3.83
N THR A 2 6.56 -16.44 -2.52
CA THR A 2 6.11 -15.39 -1.61
C THR A 2 7.20 -14.36 -1.41
N ALA A 3 6.87 -13.09 -1.54
CA ALA A 3 7.81 -12.01 -1.28
C ALA A 3 8.17 -11.96 0.21
N ARG A 4 9.43 -11.67 0.51
CA ARG A 4 9.91 -11.50 1.86
C ARG A 4 9.74 -10.04 2.25
N LEU A 5 8.83 -9.76 3.18
CA LEU A 5 8.47 -8.40 3.54
C LEU A 5 8.84 -8.06 4.97
N PRO A 6 9.23 -6.81 5.26
CA PRO A 6 9.22 -6.31 6.62
C PRO A 6 7.85 -6.54 7.26
N LYS A 7 7.83 -6.77 8.56
CA LYS A 7 6.58 -7.10 9.28
C LYS A 7 5.48 -6.08 9.03
N VAL A 8 5.80 -4.78 9.09
CA VAL A 8 4.81 -3.71 8.89
C VAL A 8 4.16 -3.79 7.51
N LEU A 9 4.93 -4.16 6.48
CA LEU A 9 4.39 -4.26 5.12
C LEU A 9 3.55 -5.53 4.95
N ALA A 10 3.98 -6.64 5.54
CA ALA A 10 3.18 -7.86 5.51
C ALA A 10 1.82 -7.62 6.19
N GLU A 11 1.82 -6.92 7.31
CA GLU A 11 0.59 -6.55 8.03
C GLU A 11 -0.28 -5.59 7.20
N TYR A 12 0.34 -4.62 6.54
CA TYR A 12 -0.38 -3.68 5.69
C TYR A 12 -1.11 -4.40 4.54
N PHE A 13 -0.43 -5.31 3.84
CA PHE A 13 -1.06 -6.05 2.75
C PHE A 13 -2.15 -6.98 3.24
N ALA A 14 -1.95 -7.63 4.39
CA ALA A 14 -3.00 -8.48 4.98
C ALA A 14 -4.22 -7.64 5.36
N ALA A 15 -4.02 -6.47 5.95
CA ALA A 15 -5.10 -5.55 6.30
C ALA A 15 -5.83 -5.05 5.05
N THR A 16 -5.09 -4.77 3.98
CA THR A 16 -5.67 -4.37 2.70
C THR A 16 -6.63 -5.44 2.19
N ASN A 17 -6.19 -6.70 2.20
CA ASN A 17 -7.01 -7.81 1.71
C ASN A 17 -8.24 -8.07 2.59
N ALA A 18 -8.16 -7.72 3.86
CA ALA A 18 -9.30 -7.80 4.77
C ALA A 18 -10.21 -6.57 4.66
N HIS A 19 -9.83 -5.57 3.88
CA HIS A 19 -10.51 -4.28 3.79
C HIS A 19 -10.64 -3.60 5.17
N ASP A 20 -9.64 -3.82 6.02
CA ASP A 20 -9.61 -3.30 7.38
C ASP A 20 -8.83 -1.98 7.39
N VAL A 21 -9.54 -0.87 7.16
CA VAL A 21 -8.93 0.46 7.05
C VAL A 21 -8.21 0.84 8.35
N GLY A 22 -8.77 0.49 9.51
CA GLY A 22 -8.11 0.77 10.78
C GLY A 22 -6.74 0.12 10.90
N ALA A 23 -6.64 -1.15 10.51
CA ALA A 23 -5.37 -1.86 10.53
C ALA A 23 -4.42 -1.36 9.45
N MET A 24 -4.95 -0.97 8.28
CA MET A 24 -4.14 -0.38 7.22
C MET A 24 -3.49 0.92 7.68
N ILE A 25 -4.28 1.82 8.27
CA ILE A 25 -3.80 3.13 8.71
C ILE A 25 -2.79 3.01 9.85
N ALA A 26 -2.90 1.97 10.66
CA ALA A 26 -1.98 1.73 11.77
C ALA A 26 -0.53 1.50 11.28
N ALA A 27 -0.34 1.13 10.02
CA ALA A 27 0.99 0.94 9.44
C ALA A 27 1.71 2.25 9.13
N PHE A 28 1.02 3.39 9.16
CA PHE A 28 1.55 4.68 8.71
C PHE A 28 1.90 5.60 9.87
N THR A 29 2.91 6.48 9.65
CA THR A 29 3.17 7.58 10.59
C THR A 29 2.05 8.62 10.44
N GLU A 30 1.88 9.47 11.46
CA GLU A 30 0.85 10.51 11.43
C GLU A 30 0.95 11.46 10.26
N GLY A 31 2.17 11.84 9.90
CA GLY A 31 2.42 12.78 8.80
C GLY A 31 2.73 12.11 7.48
N ALA A 32 2.42 10.82 7.33
CA ALA A 32 2.75 10.07 6.12
C ALA A 32 2.08 10.66 4.88
N THR A 33 2.67 10.35 3.72
CA THR A 33 2.13 10.74 2.42
C THR A 33 1.94 9.50 1.56
N VAL A 34 0.81 9.41 0.89
CA VAL A 34 0.56 8.39 -0.14
C VAL A 34 0.39 9.10 -1.47
N HIS A 35 1.17 8.68 -2.46
CA HIS A 35 1.05 9.17 -3.83
C HIS A 35 0.45 8.07 -4.69
N ASP A 36 -0.72 8.30 -5.24
CA ASP A 36 -1.45 7.34 -6.07
C ASP A 36 -2.32 8.06 -7.09
N GLU A 37 -2.35 7.54 -8.30
CA GLU A 37 -3.16 8.10 -9.39
C GLU A 37 -2.86 9.59 -9.63
N GLY A 38 -1.59 9.98 -9.51
CA GLY A 38 -1.13 11.34 -9.75
C GLY A 38 -1.49 12.34 -8.66
N ARG A 39 -1.91 11.87 -7.48
CA ARG A 39 -2.33 12.73 -6.37
C ARG A 39 -1.63 12.35 -5.09
N ASP A 40 -1.34 13.34 -4.25
CA ASP A 40 -0.79 13.14 -2.92
C ASP A 40 -1.88 13.20 -1.86
N HIS A 41 -1.88 12.23 -0.96
CA HIS A 41 -2.75 12.20 0.20
C HIS A 41 -1.85 12.35 1.42
N VAL A 42 -1.94 13.49 2.09
CA VAL A 42 -1.03 13.84 3.18
C VAL A 42 -1.73 13.77 4.53
N GLY A 43 -1.15 12.99 5.44
CA GLY A 43 -1.67 12.82 6.80
C GLY A 43 -2.69 11.70 6.89
N VAL A 44 -2.88 11.19 8.11
CA VAL A 44 -3.71 10.00 8.32
C VAL A 44 -5.17 10.19 7.92
N THR A 45 -5.72 11.39 8.08
CA THR A 45 -7.11 11.66 7.69
C THR A 45 -7.30 11.52 6.17
N ALA A 46 -6.39 12.14 5.40
CA ALA A 46 -6.46 12.07 3.94
C ALA A 46 -6.16 10.65 3.45
N ILE A 47 -5.21 9.96 4.08
CA ILE A 47 -4.86 8.59 3.71
C ILE A 47 -6.03 7.64 4.01
N ARG A 48 -6.69 7.80 5.13
CA ARG A 48 -7.88 7.00 5.47
C ARG A 48 -8.98 7.20 4.44
N ALA A 49 -9.22 8.43 4.01
CA ALA A 49 -10.22 8.72 2.98
C ALA A 49 -9.85 8.05 1.65
N TRP A 50 -8.57 8.11 1.27
CA TRP A 50 -8.07 7.43 0.08
C TRP A 50 -8.28 5.92 0.15
N MET A 51 -7.96 5.30 1.28
CA MET A 51 -8.16 3.85 1.48
C MET A 51 -9.62 3.46 1.31
N THR A 52 -10.51 4.18 1.97
CA THR A 52 -11.95 3.92 1.91
C THR A 52 -12.47 4.06 0.49
N GLU A 53 -12.09 5.13 -0.18
CA GLU A 53 -12.53 5.41 -1.54
C GLU A 53 -12.06 4.35 -2.53
N THR A 54 -10.79 3.94 -2.46
CA THR A 54 -10.25 2.95 -3.39
C THR A 54 -10.84 1.56 -3.14
N ILE A 55 -11.06 1.19 -1.89
CA ILE A 55 -11.71 -0.08 -1.55
C ILE A 55 -13.14 -0.10 -2.10
N ASP A 56 -13.90 0.97 -1.87
CA ASP A 56 -15.27 1.06 -2.36
C ASP A 56 -15.34 1.04 -3.88
N LYS A 57 -14.42 1.73 -4.54
CA LYS A 57 -14.42 1.86 -5.98
C LYS A 57 -13.98 0.59 -6.70
N TYR A 58 -12.93 -0.05 -6.20
CA TYR A 58 -12.29 -1.16 -6.91
C TYR A 58 -12.51 -2.52 -6.29
N ASP A 59 -12.88 -2.60 -5.01
CA ASP A 59 -13.07 -3.87 -4.29
C ASP A 59 -11.89 -4.80 -4.56
N TYR A 60 -10.68 -4.32 -4.31
CA TYR A 60 -9.47 -4.96 -4.79
C TYR A 60 -8.81 -5.85 -3.75
N GLN A 61 -8.00 -6.80 -4.26
CA GLN A 61 -7.13 -7.67 -3.49
C GLN A 61 -5.70 -7.49 -3.98
N VAL A 62 -4.74 -7.66 -3.10
CA VAL A 62 -3.33 -7.48 -3.43
C VAL A 62 -2.55 -8.74 -3.13
N GLU A 63 -1.55 -9.01 -3.98
CA GLU A 63 -0.61 -10.10 -3.76
C GLU A 63 0.80 -9.61 -4.02
N PRO A 64 1.63 -9.46 -2.98
CA PRO A 64 3.05 -9.12 -3.17
C PRO A 64 3.76 -10.24 -3.92
N ILE A 65 4.46 -9.88 -4.99
CA ILE A 65 5.15 -10.86 -5.85
C ILE A 65 6.64 -10.88 -5.55
N GLU A 66 7.27 -9.70 -5.55
CA GLU A 66 8.70 -9.55 -5.31
C GLU A 66 8.93 -8.32 -4.45
N SER A 67 10.01 -8.32 -3.69
CA SER A 67 10.39 -7.15 -2.92
C SER A 67 11.90 -6.98 -2.90
N ALA A 68 12.34 -5.72 -2.86
CA ALA A 68 13.74 -5.36 -2.69
C ALA A 68 13.81 -4.26 -1.64
N ARG A 69 14.77 -4.36 -0.74
CA ARG A 69 14.94 -3.37 0.31
C ARG A 69 16.33 -2.75 0.28
N ASP A 70 16.40 -1.44 0.44
CA ASP A 70 17.64 -0.68 0.53
C ASP A 70 17.47 0.36 1.63
N GLY A 71 18.04 0.06 2.81
CA GLY A 71 17.91 0.94 3.97
C GLY A 71 16.47 1.11 4.38
N SER A 72 15.98 2.36 4.39
CA SER A 72 14.61 2.68 4.76
C SER A 72 13.62 2.54 3.60
N ARG A 73 14.12 2.23 2.40
CA ARG A 73 13.28 2.11 1.22
C ARG A 73 13.00 0.65 0.90
N ALA A 74 11.74 0.34 0.63
CA ALA A 74 11.32 -1.00 0.21
C ALA A 74 10.45 -0.87 -1.03
N VAL A 75 10.79 -1.59 -2.09
CA VAL A 75 10.02 -1.59 -3.34
C VAL A 75 9.40 -2.96 -3.51
N VAL A 76 8.09 -3.01 -3.69
CA VAL A 76 7.33 -4.26 -3.78
C VAL A 76 6.56 -4.27 -5.09
N LEU A 77 6.72 -5.33 -5.88
CA LEU A 77 5.85 -5.57 -7.01
C LEU A 77 4.60 -6.28 -6.50
N VAL A 78 3.45 -5.74 -6.85
CA VAL A 78 2.16 -6.19 -6.32
C VAL A 78 1.22 -6.51 -7.47
N SER A 79 0.64 -7.71 -7.46
CA SER A 79 -0.46 -8.04 -8.34
C SER A 79 -1.75 -7.55 -7.69
N LEU A 80 -2.50 -6.75 -8.42
CA LEU A 80 -3.69 -6.09 -7.91
C LEU A 80 -4.87 -6.49 -8.80
N ARG A 81 -5.86 -7.13 -8.19
CA ARG A 81 -7.07 -7.53 -8.92
C ARG A 81 -8.29 -6.97 -8.25
N GLY A 82 -9.24 -6.52 -9.05
CA GLY A 82 -10.44 -5.92 -8.53
C GLY A 82 -11.41 -5.58 -9.64
N ARG A 83 -12.39 -4.73 -9.31
CA ARG A 83 -13.41 -4.30 -10.25
C ARG A 83 -12.92 -3.09 -11.06
N PHE A 84 -12.05 -3.36 -12.02
CA PHE A 84 -11.54 -2.34 -12.93
C PHE A 84 -11.11 -2.99 -14.24
N PRO A 85 -11.13 -2.21 -15.36
CA PRO A 85 -10.70 -2.74 -16.65
C PRO A 85 -9.23 -3.13 -16.62
N GLY A 86 -8.90 -4.26 -17.20
CA GLY A 86 -7.52 -4.75 -17.27
C GLY A 86 -7.07 -5.55 -16.06
N SER A 87 -7.95 -5.76 -15.07
CA SER A 87 -7.63 -6.58 -13.89
C SER A 87 -7.30 -8.02 -14.30
N PRO A 88 -6.27 -8.65 -13.69
CA PRO A 88 -5.34 -8.07 -12.74
C PRO A 88 -4.24 -7.25 -13.40
N ILE A 89 -3.70 -6.30 -12.65
CA ILE A 89 -2.54 -5.52 -13.10
C ILE A 89 -1.41 -5.66 -12.08
N THR A 90 -0.19 -5.37 -12.52
CA THR A 90 0.97 -5.35 -11.63
C THR A 90 1.39 -3.90 -11.42
N LEU A 91 1.49 -3.49 -10.17
CA LEU A 91 1.92 -2.15 -9.80
C LEU A 91 3.15 -2.24 -8.91
N GLN A 92 3.92 -1.16 -8.88
CA GLN A 92 5.05 -1.03 -7.99
C GLN A 92 4.65 -0.16 -6.80
N TYR A 93 4.84 -0.71 -5.60
CA TYR A 93 4.64 0.01 -4.34
C TYR A 93 6.00 0.36 -3.79
N ALA A 94 6.33 1.64 -3.74
CA ALA A 94 7.59 2.10 -3.17
C ALA A 94 7.32 2.71 -1.80
N PHE A 95 7.80 2.03 -0.76
CA PHE A 95 7.62 2.45 0.63
C PHE A 95 8.88 3.12 1.15
N THR A 96 8.72 4.18 1.93
CA THR A 96 9.78 4.73 2.75
C THR A 96 9.39 4.50 4.20
N LEU A 97 10.26 3.82 4.93
CA LEU A 97 9.99 3.46 6.33
C LEU A 97 10.65 4.44 7.29
N SER A 98 9.97 4.72 8.39
CA SER A 98 10.50 5.50 9.50
C SER A 98 10.29 4.65 10.75
N GLY A 99 11.38 4.04 11.24
CA GLY A 99 11.25 3.05 12.29
C GLY A 99 10.44 1.86 11.80
N GLU A 100 9.40 1.51 12.52
CA GLU A 100 8.54 0.38 12.17
C GLU A 100 7.25 0.81 11.50
N LYS A 101 7.25 2.00 10.88
CA LYS A 101 6.05 2.52 10.21
C LYS A 101 6.38 3.08 8.83
N VAL A 102 5.35 3.22 8.01
CA VAL A 102 5.48 3.78 6.66
C VAL A 102 5.35 5.30 6.73
N ALA A 103 6.38 6.01 6.27
CA ALA A 103 6.35 7.46 6.19
C ALA A 103 5.89 7.94 4.81
N ARG A 104 6.09 7.12 3.78
CA ARG A 104 5.69 7.46 2.42
C ARG A 104 5.41 6.19 1.62
N LEU A 105 4.37 6.24 0.80
CA LEU A 105 4.05 5.19 -0.15
C LEU A 105 3.77 5.83 -1.51
N GLU A 106 4.47 5.35 -2.53
CA GLU A 106 4.21 5.75 -3.92
C GLU A 106 3.76 4.53 -4.69
N ILE A 107 2.61 4.62 -5.35
CA ILE A 107 2.07 3.53 -6.15
C ILE A 107 2.14 3.94 -7.62
N GLY A 108 2.73 3.08 -8.45
CA GLY A 108 2.89 3.35 -9.87
C GLY A 108 2.97 2.08 -10.69
N GLY A 109 2.85 2.26 -11.99
CA GLY A 109 2.88 1.14 -12.94
C GLY A 109 4.22 0.89 -13.61
#